data_7465bdb1dc0c7db9b63d2ac30a2b0f6c
#
_entry.id   7465bdb1dc0c7db9b63d2ac30a2b0f6c
#
_cell.length_a   1.000
_cell.length_b   1.000
_cell.length_c   1.000
_cell.angle_alpha   90.00
_cell.angle_beta   90.00
_cell.angle_gamma   90.00
#
_symmetry.space_group_name_H-M   'P 1'
#
loop_
_entity.id
_entity.type
_entity.pdbx_description
1 polymer ?
#
loop_
_entity_poly.entity_id
_entity_poly.type
_entity_poly.pdbx_seq_one_letter_code
_entity_poly.pdbx_strand_id
1 'polypeptide(L)'
;MFCGDLAQTGTTIYIPPNLQGDLLAYLASLERVLALRPAQLLPAHGPVIDDPDDVLRGYIEHRREREEQILELLRGGESSPDEMVARMYRGLKDTLVPMARESVLAHLLKLEHEGRARRAGEAWHIMEP
;
A
#
# COMPACT_ATOMS: atom_id res chain seq x y z
N MET A 1 8.78 2.51 21.85
CA MET A 1 9.22 1.46 20.93
C MET A 1 9.84 2.10 19.69
N PHE A 2 11.01 1.63 19.31
CA PHE A 2 11.65 2.05 18.06
C PHE A 2 11.01 1.31 16.89
N CYS A 3 10.55 2.03 15.89
CA CYS A 3 9.87 1.43 14.73
C CYS A 3 10.62 1.63 13.38
N GLY A 4 11.78 2.29 13.39
CA GLY A 4 12.54 2.57 12.18
C GLY A 4 11.71 3.36 11.17
N ASP A 5 11.67 2.89 9.93
CA ASP A 5 10.90 3.51 8.85
C ASP A 5 9.51 2.91 8.66
N LEU A 6 9.04 2.08 9.62
CA LEU A 6 7.73 1.43 9.50
C LEU A 6 6.58 2.44 9.50
N ALA A 7 6.68 3.49 10.30
CA ALA A 7 5.66 4.53 10.42
C ALA A 7 6.30 5.89 10.60
N GLN A 8 5.64 6.92 10.11
CA GLN A 8 6.07 8.30 10.21
C GLN A 8 4.85 9.20 10.09
N THR A 9 4.74 10.19 10.98
CA THR A 9 3.59 11.09 10.99
C THR A 9 3.56 11.96 9.74
N GLY A 10 2.38 12.11 9.15
CA GLY A 10 2.13 13.07 8.08
C GLY A 10 2.56 12.63 6.69
N THR A 11 2.97 11.39 6.51
CA THR A 11 3.39 10.89 5.20
C THR A 11 2.96 9.44 4.98
N THR A 12 2.91 9.04 3.72
CA THR A 12 2.66 7.65 3.33
C THR A 12 4.01 6.97 3.10
N ILE A 13 4.14 5.76 3.62
CA ILE A 13 5.34 4.96 3.42
C ILE A 13 5.30 4.32 2.03
N TYR A 14 6.35 4.54 1.25
CA TYR A 14 6.52 3.96 -0.06
C TYR A 14 7.13 2.57 0.03
N ILE A 15 6.52 1.62 -0.67
CA ILE A 15 6.98 0.22 -0.68
C ILE A 15 7.21 -0.20 -2.12
N PRO A 16 8.47 -0.30 -2.57
CA PRO A 16 8.75 -0.77 -3.93
C PRO A 16 8.45 -2.26 -4.06
N PRO A 17 7.84 -2.70 -5.18
CA PRO A 17 7.40 -4.09 -5.33
C PRO A 17 8.53 -5.09 -5.57
N ASN A 18 9.65 -4.65 -6.11
CA ASN A 18 10.72 -5.54 -6.58
C ASN A 18 12.07 -5.35 -5.88
N LEU A 19 12.11 -4.59 -4.78
CA LEU A 19 13.29 -4.46 -3.91
C LEU A 19 13.01 -5.21 -2.61
N GLN A 20 13.16 -4.54 -1.48
CA GLN A 20 12.86 -5.15 -0.18
C GLN A 20 11.42 -4.91 0.25
N GLY A 21 10.64 -4.24 -0.60
CA GLY A 21 9.27 -3.91 -0.31
C GLY A 21 8.35 -5.08 -0.62
N ASP A 22 7.69 -5.59 0.40
CA ASP A 22 6.64 -6.58 0.32
C ASP A 22 5.45 -6.05 1.10
N LEU A 23 4.38 -5.75 0.39
CA LEU A 23 3.19 -5.14 1.00
C LEU A 23 2.56 -6.06 2.05
N LEU A 24 2.55 -7.39 1.82
CA LEU A 24 2.07 -8.35 2.80
C LEU A 24 2.90 -8.30 4.07
N ALA A 25 4.23 -8.33 3.94
CA ALA A 25 5.13 -8.25 5.07
C ALA A 25 5.01 -6.94 5.81
N TYR A 26 4.85 -5.83 5.09
CA TYR A 26 4.66 -4.51 5.68
C TYR A 26 3.37 -4.45 6.50
N LEU A 27 2.25 -4.91 5.95
CA LEU A 27 0.97 -4.93 6.66
C LEU A 27 1.03 -5.84 7.89
N ALA A 28 1.67 -7.01 7.78
CA ALA A 28 1.86 -7.90 8.90
C ALA A 28 2.70 -7.25 10.02
N SER A 29 3.72 -6.47 9.64
CA SER A 29 4.54 -5.72 10.60
C SER A 29 3.73 -4.64 11.31
N LEU A 30 2.90 -3.89 10.57
CA LEU A 30 2.01 -2.89 11.17
C LEU A 30 1.06 -3.52 12.18
N GLU A 31 0.45 -4.64 11.82
CA GLU A 31 -0.48 -5.35 12.70
C GLU A 31 0.21 -5.90 13.94
N ARG A 32 1.44 -6.42 13.82
CA ARG A 32 2.22 -6.89 14.97
C ARG A 32 2.55 -5.75 15.93
N VAL A 33 2.98 -4.62 15.42
CA VAL A 33 3.28 -3.45 16.25
C VAL A 33 2.01 -2.96 16.94
N LEU A 34 0.90 -2.90 16.21
CA LEU A 34 -0.40 -2.51 16.78
C LEU A 34 -0.82 -3.45 17.91
N ALA A 35 -0.65 -4.76 17.73
CA ALA A 35 -0.99 -5.76 18.75
C ALA A 35 -0.16 -5.64 20.03
N LEU A 36 1.07 -5.14 19.92
CA LEU A 36 1.94 -4.90 21.07
C LEU A 36 1.51 -3.69 21.90
N ARG A 37 0.63 -2.85 21.36
CA ARG A 37 0.08 -1.65 22.02
C ARG A 37 1.15 -0.76 22.65
N PRO A 38 2.13 -0.29 21.86
CA PRO A 38 3.15 0.60 22.39
C PRO A 38 2.53 1.93 22.82
N ALA A 39 3.08 2.53 23.87
CA ALA A 39 2.64 3.84 24.31
C ALA A 39 3.10 4.95 23.34
N GLN A 40 4.27 4.76 22.75
CA GLN A 40 4.89 5.70 21.80
C GLN A 40 5.66 4.92 20.76
N LEU A 41 5.81 5.50 19.56
CA LEU A 41 6.71 5.01 18.53
C LEU A 41 7.82 6.03 18.29
N LEU A 42 9.04 5.53 18.15
CA LEU A 42 10.22 6.35 17.86
C LEU A 42 10.68 6.03 16.43
N PRO A 43 10.18 6.79 15.42
CA PRO A 43 10.58 6.53 14.03
C PRO A 43 12.03 6.95 13.79
N ALA A 44 12.65 6.35 12.74
CA ALA A 44 13.99 6.73 12.33
C ALA A 44 14.02 8.17 11.81
N HIS A 45 12.92 8.66 11.28
CA HIS A 45 12.75 10.02 10.76
C HIS A 45 11.44 10.61 11.27
N GLY A 46 11.47 11.89 11.59
CA GLY A 46 10.29 12.61 12.07
C GLY A 46 10.10 12.53 13.58
N PRO A 47 9.04 13.16 14.09
CA PRO A 47 8.79 13.29 15.52
C PRO A 47 8.33 11.97 16.14
N VAL A 48 8.41 11.92 17.48
CA VAL A 48 7.85 10.83 18.29
C VAL A 48 6.34 10.73 18.00
N ILE A 49 5.85 9.52 17.87
CA ILE A 49 4.42 9.24 17.68
C ILE A 49 3.82 8.92 19.05
N ASP A 50 2.95 9.81 19.53
CA ASP A 50 2.31 9.69 20.86
C ASP A 50 0.98 8.93 20.79
N ASP A 51 0.41 8.76 19.60
CA ASP A 51 -0.83 8.07 19.37
C ASP A 51 -0.64 6.91 18.35
N PRO A 52 0.18 5.90 18.70
CA PRO A 52 0.54 4.84 17.75
C PRO A 52 -0.66 4.09 17.18
N ASP A 53 -1.68 3.86 17.99
CA ASP A 53 -2.87 3.13 17.57
C ASP A 53 -3.54 3.82 16.38
N ASP A 54 -3.79 5.12 16.47
CA ASP A 54 -4.43 5.89 15.42
C ASP A 54 -3.57 5.96 14.16
N VAL A 55 -2.26 6.17 14.31
CA VAL A 55 -1.34 6.26 13.17
C VAL A 55 -1.23 4.92 12.45
N LEU A 56 -1.06 3.82 13.18
CA LEU A 56 -0.94 2.49 12.58
C LEU A 56 -2.24 2.05 11.91
N ARG A 57 -3.38 2.29 12.55
CA ARG A 57 -4.68 1.99 11.94
C ARG A 57 -4.92 2.83 10.70
N GLY A 58 -4.49 4.09 10.70
CA GLY A 58 -4.57 4.96 9.54
C GLY A 58 -3.79 4.43 8.34
N TYR A 59 -2.57 3.93 8.55
CA TYR A 59 -1.79 3.30 7.49
C TYR A 59 -2.46 2.05 6.94
N ILE A 60 -2.96 1.17 7.82
CA ILE A 60 -3.66 -0.05 7.41
C ILE A 60 -4.89 0.30 6.59
N GLU A 61 -5.71 1.25 7.05
CA GLU A 61 -6.93 1.66 6.38
C GLU A 61 -6.63 2.31 5.02
N HIS A 62 -5.60 3.14 4.94
CA HIS A 62 -5.19 3.76 3.68
C HIS A 62 -4.83 2.71 2.63
N ARG A 63 -4.11 1.65 3.03
CA ARG A 63 -3.76 0.54 2.13
C ARG A 63 -5.00 -0.24 1.69
N ARG A 64 -5.95 -0.46 2.59
CA ARG A 64 -7.22 -1.13 2.26
C ARG A 64 -8.04 -0.32 1.26
N GLU A 65 -8.11 0.99 1.44
CA GLU A 65 -8.82 1.88 0.51
C GLU A 65 -8.20 1.82 -0.89
N ARG A 66 -6.88 1.86 -0.98
CA ARG A 66 -6.18 1.75 -2.25
C ARG A 66 -6.43 0.41 -2.92
N GLU A 67 -6.37 -0.66 -2.16
CA GLU A 67 -6.65 -2.00 -2.67
C GLU A 67 -8.08 -2.12 -3.19
N GLU A 68 -9.06 -1.59 -2.45
CA GLU A 68 -10.46 -1.61 -2.89
C GLU A 68 -10.66 -0.81 -4.18
N GLN A 69 -9.99 0.32 -4.34
CA GLN A 69 -10.02 1.07 -5.59
C GLN A 69 -9.50 0.23 -6.76
N ILE A 70 -8.43 -0.51 -6.55
CA ILE A 70 -7.87 -1.39 -7.58
C ILE A 70 -8.85 -2.50 -7.93
N LEU A 71 -9.45 -3.15 -6.93
CA LEU A 71 -10.44 -4.18 -7.14
C LEU A 71 -11.65 -3.67 -7.91
N GLU A 72 -12.14 -2.47 -7.59
CA GLU A 72 -13.23 -1.85 -8.32
C GLU A 72 -12.90 -1.61 -9.79
N LEU A 73 -11.69 -1.15 -10.08
CA LEU A 73 -11.24 -0.97 -11.46
C LEU A 73 -11.17 -2.30 -12.22
N LEU A 74 -10.68 -3.36 -11.56
CA LEU A 74 -10.62 -4.69 -12.16
C LEU A 74 -12.00 -5.29 -12.38
N ARG A 75 -12.96 -5.03 -11.50
CA ARG A 75 -14.35 -5.47 -11.68
C ARG A 75 -15.00 -4.82 -12.89
N GLY A 76 -14.56 -3.64 -13.25
CA GLY A 76 -15.01 -2.94 -14.46
C GLY A 76 -14.39 -3.46 -15.76
N GLY A 77 -13.42 -4.36 -15.70
CA GLY A 77 -12.73 -4.93 -16.83
C GLY A 77 -11.22 -5.02 -16.60
N GLU A 78 -10.50 -5.62 -17.54
CA GLU A 78 -9.05 -5.70 -17.46
C GLU A 78 -8.41 -4.31 -17.50
N SER A 79 -7.29 -4.14 -16.83
CA SER A 79 -6.61 -2.87 -16.76
C SER A 79 -5.11 -3.05 -16.55
N SER A 80 -4.33 -2.09 -17.04
CA SER A 80 -2.89 -2.02 -16.79
C SER A 80 -2.60 -1.14 -15.58
N PRO A 81 -1.41 -1.27 -14.96
CA PRO A 81 -1.01 -0.35 -13.89
C PRO A 81 -1.06 1.12 -14.29
N ASP A 82 -0.68 1.45 -15.52
CA ASP A 82 -0.71 2.83 -16.00
C ASP A 82 -2.13 3.39 -16.10
N GLU A 83 -3.08 2.59 -16.57
CA GLU A 83 -4.49 2.97 -16.61
C GLU A 83 -5.06 3.17 -15.21
N MET A 84 -4.69 2.30 -14.27
CA MET A 84 -5.11 2.41 -12.88
C MET A 84 -4.59 3.70 -12.24
N VAL A 85 -3.32 4.03 -12.45
CA VAL A 85 -2.74 5.28 -11.95
C VAL A 85 -3.49 6.48 -12.49
N ALA A 86 -3.79 6.48 -13.79
CA ALA A 86 -4.51 7.58 -14.41
C ALA A 86 -5.91 7.79 -13.81
N ARG A 87 -6.57 6.71 -13.41
CA ARG A 87 -7.92 6.76 -12.82
C ARG A 87 -7.92 7.04 -11.32
N MET A 88 -6.94 6.52 -10.59
CA MET A 88 -6.86 6.64 -9.13
C MET A 88 -6.26 7.97 -8.68
N TYR A 89 -5.36 8.54 -9.47
CA TYR A 89 -4.58 9.71 -9.09
C TYR A 89 -4.76 10.83 -10.12
N ARG A 90 -5.93 11.44 -10.13
CA ARG A 90 -6.20 12.56 -11.03
C ARG A 90 -5.40 13.79 -10.61
N GLY A 91 -4.77 14.44 -11.57
CA GLY A 91 -3.98 15.64 -11.30
C GLY A 91 -2.63 15.38 -10.64
N LEU A 92 -2.17 14.14 -10.63
CA LEU A 92 -0.88 13.80 -10.07
C LEU A 92 0.25 14.42 -10.89
N LYS A 93 1.26 14.97 -10.21
CA LYS A 93 2.46 15.49 -10.88
C LYS A 93 3.20 14.38 -11.61
N ASP A 94 3.71 14.67 -12.81
CA ASP A 94 4.41 13.69 -13.64
C ASP A 94 5.59 13.03 -12.88
N THR A 95 6.27 13.78 -12.04
CA THR A 95 7.40 13.27 -11.25
C THR A 95 6.99 12.21 -10.23
N LEU A 96 5.71 12.16 -9.86
CA LEU A 96 5.18 11.20 -8.88
C LEU A 96 4.53 9.97 -9.54
N VAL A 97 4.32 10.01 -10.85
CA VAL A 97 3.67 8.90 -11.58
C VAL A 97 4.43 7.57 -11.43
N PRO A 98 5.77 7.52 -11.55
CA PRO A 98 6.49 6.26 -11.35
C PRO A 98 6.27 5.65 -9.96
N MET A 99 6.25 6.46 -8.91
CA MET A 99 6.00 5.99 -7.55
C MET A 99 4.58 5.45 -7.38
N ALA A 100 3.61 6.17 -7.94
CA ALA A 100 2.21 5.72 -7.92
C ALA A 100 2.04 4.39 -8.66
N ARG A 101 2.70 4.25 -9.81
CA ARG A 101 2.69 3.01 -10.59
C ARG A 101 3.25 1.83 -9.79
N GLU A 102 4.37 2.03 -9.11
CA GLU A 102 4.97 0.98 -8.30
C GLU A 102 4.11 0.62 -7.09
N SER A 103 3.42 1.59 -6.49
CA SER A 103 2.46 1.34 -5.41
C SER A 103 1.29 0.48 -5.89
N VAL A 104 0.73 0.80 -7.06
CA VAL A 104 -0.33 0.00 -7.68
C VAL A 104 0.17 -1.42 -7.94
N LEU A 105 1.38 -1.56 -8.49
CA LEU A 105 1.96 -2.87 -8.78
C LEU A 105 2.17 -3.69 -7.50
N ALA A 106 2.59 -3.06 -6.41
CA ALA A 106 2.73 -3.75 -5.12
C ALA A 106 1.40 -4.34 -4.63
N HIS A 107 0.31 -3.60 -4.77
CA HIS A 107 -1.04 -4.10 -4.45
C HIS A 107 -1.46 -5.24 -5.39
N LEU A 108 -1.19 -5.11 -6.68
CA LEU A 108 -1.52 -6.15 -7.65
C LEU A 108 -0.76 -7.46 -7.38
N LEU A 109 0.52 -7.37 -7.02
CA LEU A 109 1.31 -8.54 -6.65
C LEU A 109 0.78 -9.21 -5.38
N LYS A 110 0.34 -8.41 -4.41
CA LYS A 110 -0.31 -8.94 -3.21
C LYS A 110 -1.60 -9.69 -3.58
N LEU A 111 -2.44 -9.09 -4.42
CA LEU A 111 -3.69 -9.70 -4.87
C LEU A 111 -3.44 -10.97 -5.68
N GLU A 112 -2.38 -11.00 -6.49
CA GLU A 112 -1.97 -12.19 -7.23
C GLU A 112 -1.58 -13.31 -6.27
N HIS A 113 -0.80 -12.99 -5.25
CA HIS A 113 -0.40 -13.94 -4.23
C HIS A 113 -1.61 -14.51 -3.48
N GLU A 114 -2.62 -13.70 -3.26
CA GLU A 114 -3.87 -14.10 -2.60
C GLU A 114 -4.85 -14.81 -3.54
N GLY A 115 -4.53 -14.93 -4.82
CA GLY A 115 -5.41 -15.54 -5.81
C GLY A 115 -6.60 -14.66 -6.20
N ARG A 116 -6.55 -13.37 -5.96
CA ARG A 116 -7.65 -12.44 -6.23
C ARG A 116 -7.48 -11.64 -7.52
N ALA A 117 -6.28 -11.66 -8.10
CA ALA A 117 -6.00 -11.05 -9.39
C ALA A 117 -4.99 -11.90 -10.14
N ARG A 118 -4.97 -11.76 -11.46
CA ARG A 118 -3.98 -12.44 -12.28
C ARG A 118 -3.51 -11.54 -13.41
N ARG A 119 -2.25 -11.71 -13.77
CA ARG A 119 -1.61 -10.98 -14.85
C ARG A 119 -1.73 -11.74 -16.17
N ALA A 120 -2.04 -11.01 -17.25
CA ALA A 120 -2.01 -11.52 -18.61
C ALA A 120 -1.34 -10.44 -19.48
N GLY A 121 -0.05 -10.60 -19.77
CA GLY A 121 0.76 -9.56 -20.41
C GLY A 121 0.91 -8.37 -19.47
N GLU A 122 0.55 -7.17 -19.94
CA GLU A 122 0.58 -5.96 -19.13
C GLU A 122 -0.76 -5.67 -18.44
N ALA A 123 -1.79 -6.42 -18.77
CA ALA A 123 -3.11 -6.26 -18.20
C ALA A 123 -3.34 -7.20 -17.02
N TRP A 124 -4.17 -6.76 -16.10
CA TRP A 124 -4.56 -7.52 -14.91
C TRP A 124 -6.05 -7.79 -14.94
N HIS A 125 -6.43 -8.94 -14.43
CA HIS A 125 -7.81 -9.42 -14.39
C HIS A 125 -8.22 -9.74 -12.97
N ILE A 126 -9.50 -9.50 -12.67
CA ILE A 126 -10.07 -9.90 -11.38
C ILE A 126 -10.23 -11.43 -11.33
N MET A 127 -9.97 -11.99 -10.15
CA MET A 127 -10.15 -13.40 -9.84
C MET A 127 -11.05 -13.53 -8.61
N GLU A 128 -12.34 -13.28 -8.78
CA GLU A 128 -13.33 -13.46 -7.72
C GLU A 128 -14.19 -14.69 -8.01
N PRO A 129 -14.57 -15.45 -6.96
CA PRO A 129 -15.46 -16.61 -7.13
C PRO A 129 -16.86 -16.19 -7.60
#